data_b9ce2553d6e2d75ad03044e7d2a9675b
#
_entry.id   b9ce2553d6e2d75ad03044e7d2a9675b
#
_cell.length_a   1.000
_cell.length_b   1.000
_cell.length_c   1.000
_cell.angle_alpha   90.00
_cell.angle_beta   90.00
_cell.angle_gamma   90.00
#
_symmetry.space_group_name_H-M   'P 1'
#
loop_
_entity.id
_entity.type
_entity.pdbx_description
1 polymer ?
#
loop_
_entity_poly.entity_id
_entity_poly.type
_entity_poly.pdbx_seq_one_letter_code
_entity_poly.pdbx_strand_id
1 'polypeptide(L)'
;MPELYAKEKERIKGELRHHLNHGTPCYSVTTDGWSSRPGDSYVSFTCHLLDEEFNPHNYHLACRHMPEGHTSENLKDVLLDLAEEWGLPQVFIVTDNARNFLGAALRTGWLSIQCFAHTLQLCINCAKRDTPNFEQLCIKARGIVGYYKRSSRARNRLKELQTSMGLEPVEVIQDVVTRWNSGYAMMARLLKLRRPISLDLSEQDTLEDFTTTEWRLMTSVTLVLKCIDDATRESCSEKHFLKWCRYSALLLLTQQERSRGEESAGNLLRAIKCRFGDCRCPEHSTPI
;
A
#
# COMPACT_ATOMS: atom_id res chain seq x y z
N MET A 1 -34.12 -4.74 6.59
CA MET A 1 -32.75 -4.93 6.07
C MET A 1 -32.71 -5.64 4.71
N PRO A 2 -33.30 -6.87 4.49
CA PRO A 2 -33.27 -7.54 3.18
C PRO A 2 -33.89 -6.74 2.04
N GLU A 3 -35.04 -6.10 2.29
CA GLU A 3 -35.78 -5.30 1.29
C GLU A 3 -35.00 -4.05 0.83
N LEU A 4 -34.33 -3.36 1.77
CA LEU A 4 -33.48 -2.21 1.44
C LEU A 4 -32.27 -2.63 0.60
N TYR A 5 -31.66 -3.76 0.93
CA TYR A 5 -30.57 -4.32 0.14
C TYR A 5 -31.02 -4.68 -1.28
N ALA A 6 -32.17 -5.36 -1.42
CA ALA A 6 -32.70 -5.72 -2.73
C ALA A 6 -33.02 -4.49 -3.59
N LYS A 7 -33.64 -3.46 -3.00
CA LYS A 7 -33.93 -2.20 -3.67
C LYS A 7 -32.66 -1.49 -4.16
N GLU A 8 -31.63 -1.41 -3.29
CA GLU A 8 -30.37 -0.76 -3.64
C GLU A 8 -29.61 -1.55 -4.70
N LYS A 9 -29.63 -2.88 -4.62
CA LYS A 9 -29.04 -3.75 -5.63
C LYS A 9 -29.66 -3.53 -7.02
N GLU A 10 -30.99 -3.46 -7.11
CA GLU A 10 -31.68 -3.19 -8.38
C GLU A 10 -31.42 -1.76 -8.90
N ARG A 11 -31.30 -0.77 -8.01
CA ARG A 11 -30.90 0.59 -8.38
C ARG A 11 -29.51 0.59 -9.03
N ILE A 12 -28.51 -0.02 -8.37
CA ILE A 12 -27.14 -0.09 -8.88
C ILE A 12 -27.08 -0.89 -10.21
N LYS A 13 -27.82 -2.01 -10.31
CA LYS A 13 -27.93 -2.75 -11.57
C LYS A 13 -28.50 -1.90 -12.70
N GLY A 14 -29.49 -1.07 -12.41
CA GLY A 14 -30.06 -0.12 -13.38
C GLY A 14 -29.02 0.89 -13.85
N GLU A 15 -28.26 1.48 -12.95
CA GLU A 15 -27.20 2.43 -13.27
C GLU A 15 -26.08 1.78 -14.09
N LEU A 16 -25.60 0.60 -13.67
CA LEU A 16 -24.60 -0.15 -14.44
C LEU A 16 -25.04 -0.46 -15.85
N ARG A 17 -26.29 -0.95 -16.04
CA ARG A 17 -26.86 -1.20 -17.38
C ARG A 17 -26.94 0.08 -18.21
N HIS A 18 -27.32 1.19 -17.58
CA HIS A 18 -27.35 2.48 -18.28
C HIS A 18 -25.99 2.86 -18.81
N HIS A 19 -24.95 2.83 -17.98
CA HIS A 19 -23.59 3.12 -18.39
C HIS A 19 -23.07 2.15 -19.44
N LEU A 20 -23.28 0.85 -19.31
CA LEU A 20 -22.82 -0.15 -20.27
C LEU A 20 -23.50 -0.04 -21.64
N ASN A 21 -24.79 0.34 -21.69
CA ASN A 21 -25.55 0.44 -22.93
C ASN A 21 -25.36 1.76 -23.69
N HIS A 22 -24.93 2.84 -23.01
CA HIS A 22 -24.75 4.17 -23.61
C HIS A 22 -23.29 4.50 -23.92
N GLY A 23 -22.48 3.49 -24.21
CA GLY A 23 -21.15 3.70 -24.77
C GLY A 23 -20.05 3.96 -23.76
N THR A 24 -20.24 3.67 -22.48
CA THR A 24 -19.12 3.68 -21.52
C THR A 24 -18.10 2.62 -21.91
N PRO A 25 -16.97 3.01 -22.51
CA PRO A 25 -16.11 2.03 -23.18
C PRO A 25 -15.25 1.20 -22.21
N CYS A 26 -15.10 1.62 -20.96
CA CYS A 26 -14.16 0.99 -20.05
C CYS A 26 -14.67 0.93 -18.62
N TYR A 27 -14.86 -0.27 -18.11
CA TYR A 27 -14.98 -0.52 -16.69
C TYR A 27 -13.94 -1.54 -16.24
N SER A 28 -13.59 -1.50 -14.99
CA SER A 28 -12.69 -2.45 -14.35
C SER A 28 -13.24 -2.90 -13.01
N VAL A 29 -12.82 -4.07 -12.57
CA VAL A 29 -13.17 -4.61 -11.26
C VAL A 29 -11.92 -4.71 -10.40
N THR A 30 -11.99 -4.27 -9.16
CA THR A 30 -11.00 -4.58 -8.16
C THR A 30 -11.55 -5.65 -7.22
N THR A 31 -10.70 -6.58 -6.81
CA THR A 31 -11.01 -7.62 -5.83
C THR A 31 -9.89 -7.69 -4.80
N ASP A 32 -10.27 -7.92 -3.56
CA ASP A 32 -9.36 -8.14 -2.43
C ASP A 32 -9.92 -9.23 -1.53
N GLY A 33 -9.05 -10.02 -0.92
CA GLY A 33 -9.43 -11.10 -0.03
C GLY A 33 -8.82 -10.92 1.35
N TRP A 34 -9.61 -11.09 2.38
CA TRP A 34 -9.15 -11.03 3.76
C TRP A 34 -9.80 -12.08 4.63
N SER A 35 -9.19 -12.32 5.79
CA SER A 35 -9.79 -13.12 6.85
C SER A 35 -10.15 -12.26 8.04
N SER A 36 -11.31 -12.51 8.61
CA SER A 36 -11.77 -11.89 9.86
C SER A 36 -10.91 -12.36 11.04
N ARG A 37 -11.02 -11.69 12.19
CA ARG A 37 -10.33 -12.14 13.41
C ARG A 37 -10.70 -13.56 13.85
N PRO A 38 -11.98 -14.00 13.73
CA PRO A 38 -12.37 -15.39 13.99
C PRO A 38 -11.87 -16.40 12.95
N GLY A 39 -11.36 -15.94 11.79
CA GLY A 39 -10.82 -16.83 10.75
C GLY A 39 -11.70 -17.01 9.51
N ASP A 40 -12.86 -16.34 9.45
CA ASP A 40 -13.71 -16.40 8.28
C ASP A 40 -13.09 -15.67 7.09
N SER A 41 -13.12 -16.28 5.93
CA SER A 41 -12.56 -15.73 4.69
C SER A 41 -13.62 -14.96 3.89
N TYR A 42 -13.23 -13.82 3.35
CA TYR A 42 -14.09 -12.94 2.55
C TYR A 42 -13.40 -12.47 1.29
N VAL A 43 -14.18 -12.20 0.26
CA VAL A 43 -13.73 -11.54 -0.97
C VAL A 43 -14.60 -10.34 -1.30
N SER A 44 -14.01 -9.23 -1.71
CA SER A 44 -14.70 -8.05 -2.22
C SER A 44 -14.75 -8.04 -3.74
N PHE A 45 -15.77 -7.37 -4.29
CA PHE A 45 -15.94 -7.16 -5.71
C PHE A 45 -16.45 -5.75 -5.95
N THR A 46 -15.60 -4.86 -6.47
CA THR A 46 -15.92 -3.44 -6.66
C THR A 46 -15.72 -3.08 -8.13
N CYS A 47 -16.76 -2.53 -8.75
CA CYS A 47 -16.72 -2.06 -10.13
C CYS A 47 -16.34 -0.58 -10.17
N HIS A 48 -15.47 -0.22 -11.09
CA HIS A 48 -15.03 1.13 -11.37
C HIS A 48 -15.27 1.44 -12.84
N LEU A 49 -15.97 2.51 -13.12
CA LEU A 49 -16.23 2.96 -14.50
C LEU A 49 -16.06 4.48 -14.63
N LEU A 50 -15.96 4.93 -15.86
CA LEU A 50 -15.99 6.34 -16.24
C LEU A 50 -17.23 6.59 -17.06
N ASP A 51 -17.92 7.69 -16.79
CA ASP A 51 -18.97 8.18 -17.67
C ASP A 51 -18.39 8.88 -18.91
N GLU A 52 -19.26 9.39 -19.78
CA GLU A 52 -18.88 10.08 -21.01
C GLU A 52 -18.10 11.38 -20.76
N GLU A 53 -18.31 12.00 -19.60
CA GLU A 53 -17.59 13.20 -19.12
C GLU A 53 -16.31 12.86 -18.37
N PHE A 54 -15.89 11.59 -18.34
CA PHE A 54 -14.73 11.08 -17.58
C PHE A 54 -14.83 11.22 -16.07
N ASN A 55 -16.05 11.32 -15.50
CA ASN A 55 -16.23 11.26 -14.06
C ASN A 55 -16.14 9.81 -13.57
N PRO A 56 -15.42 9.56 -12.48
CA PRO A 56 -15.29 8.21 -11.93
C PRO A 56 -16.52 7.82 -11.11
N HIS A 57 -17.04 6.63 -11.36
CA HIS A 57 -18.09 5.98 -10.57
C HIS A 57 -17.56 4.68 -9.97
N ASN A 58 -17.77 4.50 -8.67
CA ASN A 58 -17.29 3.35 -7.93
C ASN A 58 -18.47 2.66 -7.24
N TYR A 59 -18.68 1.39 -7.55
CA TYR A 59 -19.77 0.58 -6.98
C TYR A 59 -19.19 -0.61 -6.23
N HIS A 60 -19.35 -0.65 -4.91
CA HIS A 60 -19.03 -1.83 -4.13
C HIS A 60 -20.16 -2.85 -4.29
N LEU A 61 -19.95 -3.84 -5.16
CA LEU A 61 -21.02 -4.74 -5.63
C LEU A 61 -21.24 -5.92 -4.69
N ALA A 62 -20.16 -6.45 -4.09
CA ALA A 62 -20.26 -7.59 -3.19
C ALA A 62 -19.13 -7.64 -2.17
N CYS A 63 -19.47 -8.19 -1.01
CA CYS A 63 -18.56 -8.76 -0.04
C CYS A 63 -19.09 -10.18 0.24
N ARG A 64 -18.40 -11.21 -0.28
CA ARG A 64 -18.84 -12.58 -0.21
C ARG A 64 -18.01 -13.39 0.77
N HIS A 65 -18.67 -14.12 1.66
CA HIS A 65 -18.03 -15.08 2.55
C HIS A 65 -17.58 -16.30 1.76
N MET A 66 -16.36 -16.79 2.05
CA MET A 66 -15.71 -17.91 1.36
C MET A 66 -15.35 -19.01 2.37
N PRO A 67 -16.30 -19.85 2.76
CA PRO A 67 -16.08 -20.89 3.77
C PRO A 67 -15.05 -21.93 3.34
N GLU A 68 -14.91 -22.16 2.04
CA GLU A 68 -13.93 -23.10 1.46
C GLU A 68 -12.53 -22.48 1.27
N GLY A 69 -12.35 -21.23 1.68
CA GLY A 69 -11.08 -20.49 1.59
C GLY A 69 -10.78 -19.94 0.19
N HIS A 70 -9.65 -19.22 0.12
CA HIS A 70 -9.22 -18.48 -1.07
C HIS A 70 -8.32 -19.32 -2.00
N THR A 71 -8.76 -20.52 -2.42
CA THR A 71 -8.05 -21.23 -3.50
C THR A 71 -8.28 -20.53 -4.84
N SER A 72 -7.37 -20.71 -5.80
CA SER A 72 -7.54 -20.10 -7.14
C SER A 72 -8.82 -20.57 -7.83
N GLU A 73 -9.26 -21.80 -7.59
CA GLU A 73 -10.47 -22.38 -8.19
C GLU A 73 -11.73 -21.75 -7.58
N ASN A 74 -11.82 -21.76 -6.23
CA ASN A 74 -12.95 -21.15 -5.52
C ASN A 74 -13.09 -19.66 -5.84
N LEU A 75 -11.96 -18.93 -5.91
CA LEU A 75 -11.96 -17.52 -6.29
C LEU A 75 -12.44 -17.33 -7.72
N LYS A 76 -11.98 -18.14 -8.68
CA LYS A 76 -12.44 -18.11 -10.08
C LYS A 76 -13.96 -18.25 -10.13
N ASP A 77 -14.51 -19.28 -9.49
CA ASP A 77 -15.94 -19.58 -9.54
C ASP A 77 -16.77 -18.42 -8.94
N VAL A 78 -16.38 -17.90 -7.77
CA VAL A 78 -17.03 -16.75 -7.14
C VAL A 78 -16.93 -15.48 -8.00
N LEU A 79 -15.80 -15.23 -8.65
CA LEU A 79 -15.64 -14.05 -9.52
C LEU A 79 -16.52 -14.13 -10.76
N LEU A 80 -16.63 -15.31 -11.38
CA LEU A 80 -17.52 -15.54 -12.53
C LEU A 80 -18.99 -15.39 -12.13
N ASP A 81 -19.41 -16.01 -11.02
CA ASP A 81 -20.77 -15.87 -10.48
C ASP A 81 -21.14 -14.41 -10.21
N LEU A 82 -20.20 -13.64 -9.62
CA LEU A 82 -20.43 -12.23 -9.33
C LEU A 82 -20.54 -11.39 -10.62
N ALA A 83 -19.70 -11.65 -11.62
CA ALA A 83 -19.80 -10.96 -12.90
C ALA A 83 -21.13 -11.25 -13.61
N GLU A 84 -21.59 -12.49 -13.59
CA GLU A 84 -22.92 -12.88 -14.13
C GLU A 84 -24.05 -12.22 -13.34
N GLU A 85 -24.00 -12.28 -12.00
CA GLU A 85 -25.00 -11.68 -11.10
C GLU A 85 -25.20 -10.18 -11.36
N TRP A 86 -24.10 -9.46 -11.69
CA TRP A 86 -24.12 -8.01 -11.94
C TRP A 86 -24.21 -7.64 -13.41
N GLY A 87 -24.22 -8.62 -14.32
CA GLY A 87 -24.35 -8.41 -15.75
C GLY A 87 -23.13 -7.73 -16.38
N LEU A 88 -21.93 -8.12 -15.95
CA LEU A 88 -20.66 -7.59 -16.43
C LEU A 88 -20.04 -8.54 -17.46
N PRO A 89 -20.22 -8.30 -18.78
CA PRO A 89 -19.92 -9.30 -19.81
C PRO A 89 -18.43 -9.49 -20.09
N GLN A 90 -17.62 -8.45 -19.89
CA GLN A 90 -16.17 -8.49 -20.14
C GLN A 90 -15.45 -7.70 -19.07
N VAL A 91 -14.73 -8.38 -18.21
CA VAL A 91 -14.11 -7.79 -17.03
C VAL A 91 -12.61 -7.56 -17.23
N PHE A 92 -12.17 -6.33 -16.92
CA PHE A 92 -10.79 -6.04 -16.59
C PHE A 92 -10.63 -6.15 -15.08
N ILE A 93 -9.83 -7.10 -14.61
CA ILE A 93 -9.67 -7.31 -13.18
C ILE A 93 -8.34 -6.78 -12.66
N VAL A 94 -8.38 -6.07 -11.53
CA VAL A 94 -7.20 -5.67 -10.78
C VAL A 94 -7.16 -6.44 -9.47
N THR A 95 -6.11 -7.21 -9.26
CA THR A 95 -5.91 -8.02 -8.06
C THR A 95 -4.63 -7.62 -7.33
N ASP A 96 -4.48 -8.05 -6.08
CA ASP A 96 -3.17 -8.08 -5.46
C ASP A 96 -2.24 -9.09 -6.15
N ASN A 97 -0.98 -9.18 -5.67
CA ASN A 97 0.01 -10.10 -6.26
C ASN A 97 0.01 -11.49 -5.58
N ALA A 98 -1.04 -11.83 -4.84
CA ALA A 98 -1.15 -13.14 -4.23
C ALA A 98 -1.39 -14.23 -5.31
N ARG A 99 -0.68 -15.35 -5.19
CA ARG A 99 -0.68 -16.41 -6.21
C ARG A 99 -2.07 -16.97 -6.50
N ASN A 100 -2.91 -17.07 -5.48
CA ASN A 100 -4.29 -17.53 -5.61
C ASN A 100 -5.16 -16.57 -6.44
N PHE A 101 -5.04 -15.26 -6.25
CA PHE A 101 -5.75 -14.25 -7.05
C PHE A 101 -5.24 -14.18 -8.48
N LEU A 102 -3.93 -14.20 -8.68
CA LEU A 102 -3.33 -14.26 -10.02
C LEU A 102 -3.76 -15.54 -10.76
N GLY A 103 -3.76 -16.69 -10.06
CA GLY A 103 -4.21 -17.95 -10.61
C GLY A 103 -5.71 -17.96 -10.94
N ALA A 104 -6.56 -17.32 -10.12
CA ALA A 104 -7.98 -17.17 -10.40
C ALA A 104 -8.21 -16.27 -11.62
N ALA A 105 -7.61 -15.09 -11.68
CA ALA A 105 -7.71 -14.16 -12.80
C ALA A 105 -7.30 -14.81 -14.13
N LEU A 106 -6.21 -15.60 -14.13
CA LEU A 106 -5.79 -16.36 -15.32
C LEU A 106 -6.85 -17.38 -15.76
N ARG A 107 -7.49 -18.07 -14.80
CA ARG A 107 -8.50 -19.11 -15.09
C ARG A 107 -9.85 -18.55 -15.54
N THR A 108 -10.19 -17.32 -15.19
CA THR A 108 -11.40 -16.64 -15.72
C THR A 108 -11.27 -16.28 -17.20
N GLY A 109 -10.05 -16.22 -17.74
CA GLY A 109 -9.79 -15.72 -19.08
C GLY A 109 -9.91 -14.19 -19.19
N TRP A 110 -10.08 -13.47 -18.09
CA TRP A 110 -10.19 -12.02 -18.07
C TRP A 110 -8.82 -11.35 -18.23
N LEU A 111 -8.83 -10.14 -18.79
CA LEU A 111 -7.64 -9.32 -18.77
C LEU A 111 -7.37 -8.85 -17.34
N SER A 112 -6.18 -9.15 -16.84
CA SER A 112 -5.81 -8.88 -15.45
C SER A 112 -4.61 -7.95 -15.35
N ILE A 113 -4.66 -7.04 -14.38
CA ILE A 113 -3.57 -6.13 -14.05
C ILE A 113 -3.28 -6.27 -12.55
N GLN A 114 -2.01 -6.32 -12.21
CA GLN A 114 -1.58 -6.33 -10.80
C GLN A 114 -1.80 -4.96 -10.16
N CYS A 115 -2.27 -4.97 -8.91
CA CYS A 115 -2.46 -3.75 -8.13
C CYS A 115 -1.15 -2.97 -8.01
N PHE A 116 -1.14 -1.73 -8.47
CA PHE A 116 0.04 -0.85 -8.43
C PHE A 116 0.57 -0.67 -7.01
N ALA A 117 -0.30 -0.36 -6.05
CA ALA A 117 0.08 -0.14 -4.66
C ALA A 117 0.70 -1.39 -4.03
N HIS A 118 0.16 -2.58 -4.33
CA HIS A 118 0.71 -3.84 -3.84
C HIS A 118 2.07 -4.16 -4.51
N THR A 119 2.19 -3.94 -5.81
CA THR A 119 3.45 -4.11 -6.53
C THR A 119 4.53 -3.16 -5.98
N LEU A 120 4.17 -1.92 -5.66
CA LEU A 120 5.06 -0.96 -5.05
C LEU A 120 5.50 -1.40 -3.63
N GLN A 121 4.59 -1.97 -2.82
CA GLN A 121 4.93 -2.59 -1.54
C GLN A 121 6.00 -3.69 -1.70
N LEU A 122 5.87 -4.52 -2.72
CA LEU A 122 6.85 -5.57 -3.01
C LEU A 122 8.22 -5.00 -3.44
N CYS A 123 8.23 -3.91 -4.23
CA CYS A 123 9.47 -3.21 -4.58
C CYS A 123 10.20 -2.68 -3.35
N ILE A 124 9.45 -2.06 -2.43
CA ILE A 124 10.00 -1.53 -1.19
C ILE A 124 10.55 -2.64 -0.30
N ASN A 125 9.83 -3.76 -0.18
CA ASN A 125 10.29 -4.91 0.59
C ASN A 125 11.57 -5.51 0.02
N CYS A 126 11.72 -5.55 -1.31
CA CYS A 126 12.94 -5.96 -1.98
C CYS A 126 14.09 -5.00 -1.65
N ALA A 127 13.88 -3.70 -1.85
CA ALA A 127 14.89 -2.68 -1.55
C ALA A 127 15.32 -2.65 -0.07
N LYS A 128 14.39 -2.93 0.85
CA LYS A 128 14.69 -3.06 2.28
C LYS A 128 15.68 -4.19 2.55
N ARG A 129 15.48 -5.37 1.94
CA ARG A 129 16.40 -6.51 2.10
C ARG A 129 17.78 -6.22 1.54
N ASP A 130 17.84 -5.49 0.43
CA ASP A 130 19.08 -5.17 -0.27
C ASP A 130 19.83 -3.98 0.36
N THR A 131 19.23 -3.29 1.34
CA THR A 131 19.86 -2.15 2.00
C THR A 131 20.50 -2.59 3.32
N PRO A 132 21.85 -2.53 3.45
CA PRO A 132 22.53 -2.95 4.66
C PRO A 132 22.03 -2.22 5.91
N ASN A 133 21.93 -2.93 7.02
CA ASN A 133 21.52 -2.41 8.34
C ASN A 133 20.11 -1.79 8.41
N PHE A 134 19.32 -1.84 7.32
CA PHE A 134 18.00 -1.22 7.32
C PHE A 134 17.00 -1.95 8.23
N GLU A 135 17.03 -3.28 8.26
CA GLU A 135 16.17 -4.06 9.15
C GLU A 135 16.50 -3.82 10.63
N GLN A 136 17.78 -3.75 10.97
CA GLN A 136 18.26 -3.42 12.33
C GLN A 136 17.80 -2.03 12.75
N LEU A 137 17.88 -1.06 11.83
CA LEU A 137 17.37 0.30 12.04
C LEU A 137 15.86 0.29 12.32
N CYS A 138 15.09 -0.49 11.57
CA CYS A 138 13.64 -0.63 11.79
C CYS A 138 13.34 -1.24 13.16
N ILE A 139 14.07 -2.29 13.58
CA ILE A 139 13.91 -2.94 14.88
C ILE A 139 14.18 -1.95 16.00
N LYS A 140 15.30 -1.21 15.93
CA LYS A 140 15.67 -0.20 16.91
C LYS A 140 14.64 0.94 16.98
N ALA A 141 14.18 1.43 15.82
CA ALA A 141 13.14 2.45 15.72
C ALA A 141 11.84 2.02 16.41
N ARG A 142 11.38 0.79 16.17
CA ARG A 142 10.20 0.21 16.85
C ARG A 142 10.41 0.09 18.36
N GLY A 143 11.61 -0.27 18.80
CA GLY A 143 11.98 -0.35 20.21
C GLY A 143 11.82 0.99 20.92
N ILE A 144 12.41 2.06 20.35
CA ILE A 144 12.35 3.42 20.89
C ILE A 144 10.91 3.97 20.85
N VAL A 145 10.21 3.82 19.75
CA VAL A 145 8.79 4.22 19.66
C VAL A 145 7.94 3.48 20.66
N GLY A 146 8.13 2.15 20.80
CA GLY A 146 7.45 1.32 21.76
C GLY A 146 7.69 1.75 23.21
N TYR A 147 8.90 2.19 23.55
CA TYR A 147 9.22 2.75 24.88
C TYR A 147 8.35 3.97 25.19
N TYR A 148 8.30 4.97 24.29
CA TYR A 148 7.46 6.15 24.49
C TYR A 148 5.95 5.85 24.47
N LYS A 149 5.51 4.84 23.70
CA LYS A 149 4.10 4.43 23.66
C LYS A 149 3.65 3.73 24.95
N ARG A 150 4.50 2.91 25.54
CA ARG A 150 4.16 2.14 26.78
C ARG A 150 4.31 2.93 28.04
N SER A 151 5.22 3.92 28.09
CA SER A 151 5.51 4.70 29.30
C SER A 151 4.90 6.11 29.23
N SER A 152 3.88 6.36 30.05
CA SER A 152 3.30 7.70 30.21
C SER A 152 4.33 8.73 30.69
N ARG A 153 5.23 8.30 31.60
CA ARG A 153 6.31 9.14 32.13
C ARG A 153 7.27 9.56 31.00
N ALA A 154 7.73 8.61 30.19
CA ALA A 154 8.62 8.93 29.06
C ALA A 154 7.94 9.83 28.03
N ARG A 155 6.66 9.59 27.75
CA ARG A 155 5.86 10.41 26.83
C ARG A 155 5.75 11.85 27.31
N ASN A 156 5.51 12.06 28.62
CA ASN A 156 5.40 13.39 29.18
C ASN A 156 6.75 14.12 29.14
N ARG A 157 7.85 13.48 29.52
CA ARG A 157 9.20 14.08 29.39
C ARG A 157 9.49 14.50 27.94
N LEU A 158 9.17 13.63 26.98
CA LEU A 158 9.37 13.96 25.54
C LEU A 158 8.54 15.17 25.10
N LYS A 159 7.32 15.36 25.64
CA LYS A 159 6.50 16.55 25.39
C LYS A 159 7.11 17.80 26.02
N GLU A 160 7.57 17.71 27.26
CA GLU A 160 8.24 18.81 27.97
C GLU A 160 9.51 19.26 27.25
N LEU A 161 10.34 18.32 26.78
CA LEU A 161 11.53 18.62 25.99
C LEU A 161 11.20 19.30 24.66
N GLN A 162 10.15 18.85 23.95
CA GLN A 162 9.70 19.53 22.74
C GLN A 162 9.30 20.98 23.03
N THR A 163 8.51 21.20 24.08
CA THR A 163 8.07 22.54 24.49
C THR A 163 9.24 23.43 24.87
N SER A 164 10.21 22.92 25.67
CA SER A 164 11.41 23.67 26.06
C SER A 164 12.31 24.06 24.87
N MET A 165 12.28 23.27 23.79
CA MET A 165 12.97 23.55 22.53
C MET A 165 12.16 24.44 21.57
N GLY A 166 10.99 24.95 21.98
CA GLY A 166 10.12 25.79 21.14
C GLY A 166 9.41 25.00 20.03
N LEU A 167 9.29 23.67 20.16
CA LEU A 167 8.61 22.81 19.21
C LEU A 167 7.16 22.58 19.64
N GLU A 168 6.26 22.47 18.69
CA GLU A 168 4.91 21.99 18.94
C GLU A 168 4.96 20.50 19.36
N PRO A 169 4.40 20.12 20.53
CA PRO A 169 4.44 18.76 21.01
C PRO A 169 3.66 17.80 20.12
N VAL A 170 4.35 16.81 19.57
CA VAL A 170 3.76 15.73 18.78
C VAL A 170 4.15 14.37 19.32
N GLU A 171 3.28 13.39 19.15
CA GLU A 171 3.55 12.02 19.61
C GLU A 171 4.34 11.22 18.58
N VAL A 172 5.09 10.22 19.04
CA VAL A 172 5.71 9.22 18.19
C VAL A 172 4.64 8.36 17.48
N ILE A 173 4.96 7.88 16.29
CA ILE A 173 4.08 7.04 15.48
C ILE A 173 4.65 5.63 15.47
N GLN A 174 3.84 4.62 15.81
CA GLN A 174 4.18 3.21 15.68
C GLN A 174 3.81 2.74 14.27
N ASP A 175 4.68 1.98 13.65
CA ASP A 175 4.40 1.37 12.36
C ASP A 175 3.52 0.11 12.45
N VAL A 176 2.94 -0.24 11.31
CA VAL A 176 2.31 -1.53 11.05
C VAL A 176 3.23 -2.28 10.09
N VAL A 177 3.86 -3.35 10.54
CA VAL A 177 4.96 -4.04 9.85
C VAL A 177 4.62 -4.40 8.40
N THR A 178 3.37 -4.74 8.14
CA THR A 178 2.87 -5.13 6.82
C THR A 178 2.64 -3.95 5.86
N ARG A 179 2.68 -2.69 6.34
CA ARG A 179 2.38 -1.50 5.56
C ARG A 179 3.56 -0.53 5.55
N TRP A 180 4.24 -0.41 4.43
CA TRP A 180 5.43 0.44 4.28
C TRP A 180 5.21 1.92 4.61
N ASN A 181 4.03 2.47 4.26
CA ASN A 181 3.68 3.87 4.53
C ASN A 181 3.75 4.19 6.03
N SER A 182 3.34 3.25 6.89
CA SER A 182 3.42 3.42 8.34
C SER A 182 4.87 3.43 8.83
N GLY A 183 5.73 2.61 8.22
CA GLY A 183 7.18 2.63 8.49
C GLY A 183 7.82 3.95 8.08
N TYR A 184 7.46 4.49 6.92
CA TYR A 184 7.85 5.83 6.49
C TYR A 184 7.39 6.91 7.49
N ALA A 185 6.12 6.89 7.89
CA ALA A 185 5.56 7.85 8.85
C ALA A 185 6.26 7.78 10.21
N MET A 186 6.59 6.57 10.68
CA MET A 186 7.38 6.35 11.90
C MET A 186 8.76 7.02 11.79
N MET A 187 9.52 6.73 10.73
CA MET A 187 10.86 7.28 10.52
C MET A 187 10.85 8.80 10.35
N ALA A 188 9.94 9.33 9.55
CA ALA A 188 9.78 10.78 9.37
C ALA A 188 9.46 11.48 10.69
N ARG A 189 8.64 10.86 11.56
CA ARG A 189 8.35 11.38 12.89
C ARG A 189 9.56 11.32 13.82
N LEU A 190 10.33 10.24 13.79
CA LEU A 190 11.58 10.13 14.58
C LEU A 190 12.60 11.19 14.15
N LEU A 191 12.76 11.44 12.85
CA LEU A 191 13.64 12.51 12.33
C LEU A 191 13.20 13.90 12.79
N LYS A 192 11.88 14.19 12.78
CA LYS A 192 11.32 15.43 13.33
C LYS A 192 11.64 15.59 14.83
N LEU A 193 11.62 14.50 15.57
CA LEU A 193 11.84 14.44 17.00
C LEU A 193 13.29 14.11 17.39
N ARG A 194 14.23 14.12 16.45
CA ARG A 194 15.62 13.70 16.68
C ARG A 194 16.22 14.36 17.92
N ARG A 195 16.17 15.69 18.02
CA ARG A 195 16.81 16.43 19.12
C ARG A 195 16.21 16.08 20.49
N PRO A 196 14.89 16.18 20.70
CA PRO A 196 14.31 15.83 21.99
C PRO A 196 14.45 14.35 22.35
N ILE A 197 14.42 13.43 21.38
CA ILE A 197 14.65 12.00 21.63
C ILE A 197 16.11 11.75 22.03
N SER A 198 17.10 12.27 21.32
CA SER A 198 18.51 12.08 21.65
C SER A 198 18.84 12.64 23.03
N LEU A 199 18.25 13.78 23.41
CA LEU A 199 18.46 14.35 24.74
C LEU A 199 17.81 13.46 25.83
N ASP A 200 16.54 13.07 25.69
CA ASP A 200 15.86 12.20 26.68
C ASP A 200 16.59 10.86 26.87
N LEU A 201 17.02 10.23 25.79
CA LEU A 201 17.71 8.93 25.85
C LEU A 201 19.09 9.05 26.49
N SER A 202 19.82 10.15 26.25
CA SER A 202 21.14 10.39 26.88
C SER A 202 21.05 10.63 28.39
N GLU A 203 19.92 11.13 28.89
CA GLU A 203 19.70 11.39 30.32
C GLU A 203 19.16 10.16 31.07
N GLN A 204 18.54 9.22 30.39
CA GLN A 204 17.79 8.13 31.02
C GLN A 204 18.52 6.79 31.09
N ASP A 205 19.60 6.59 30.36
CA ASP A 205 20.38 5.33 30.27
C ASP A 205 19.55 4.05 30.13
N THR A 206 18.36 4.18 29.53
CA THR A 206 17.39 3.07 29.40
C THR A 206 17.41 2.39 28.06
N LEU A 207 17.73 3.15 27.01
CA LEU A 207 17.82 2.69 25.61
C LEU A 207 18.95 3.44 24.93
N GLU A 208 19.67 2.75 24.06
CA GLU A 208 20.67 3.39 23.21
C GLU A 208 20.00 4.27 22.15
N ASP A 209 20.47 5.52 22.05
CA ASP A 209 20.12 6.42 20.96
C ASP A 209 20.65 5.89 19.62
N PHE A 210 20.08 6.40 18.53
CA PHE A 210 20.61 6.12 17.18
C PHE A 210 22.01 6.74 17.01
N THR A 211 22.91 5.96 16.44
CA THR A 211 24.22 6.44 16.04
C THR A 211 24.09 7.48 14.91
N THR A 212 25.16 8.24 14.68
CA THR A 212 25.21 9.19 13.56
C THR A 212 24.96 8.49 12.21
N THR A 213 25.46 7.26 12.05
CA THR A 213 25.28 6.46 10.83
C THR A 213 23.80 6.03 10.68
N GLU A 214 23.16 5.60 11.76
CA GLU A 214 21.72 5.23 11.75
C GLU A 214 20.83 6.44 11.45
N TRP A 215 21.11 7.62 12.02
CA TRP A 215 20.40 8.84 11.69
C TRP A 215 20.56 9.24 10.22
N ARG A 216 21.76 9.09 9.64
CA ARG A 216 22.01 9.33 8.22
C ARG A 216 21.22 8.35 7.35
N LEU A 217 21.30 7.05 7.65
CA LEU A 217 20.55 6.02 6.93
C LEU A 217 19.04 6.29 6.99
N MET A 218 18.51 6.63 8.18
CA MET A 218 17.10 6.99 8.34
C MET A 218 16.71 8.19 7.48
N THR A 219 17.57 9.21 7.40
CA THR A 219 17.35 10.39 6.56
C THR A 219 17.28 10.01 5.08
N SER A 220 18.27 9.27 4.58
CA SER A 220 18.37 8.83 3.18
C SER A 220 17.15 8.01 2.79
N VAL A 221 16.80 7.01 3.60
CA VAL A 221 15.63 6.15 3.35
C VAL A 221 14.33 6.95 3.37
N THR A 222 14.18 7.88 4.31
CA THR A 222 12.96 8.69 4.41
C THR A 222 12.79 9.61 3.22
N LEU A 223 13.87 10.19 2.67
CA LEU A 223 13.81 11.00 1.45
C LEU A 223 13.31 10.19 0.25
N VAL A 224 13.83 8.97 0.07
CA VAL A 224 13.41 8.08 -1.02
C VAL A 224 11.95 7.64 -0.84
N LEU A 225 11.58 7.21 0.37
CA LEU A 225 10.23 6.76 0.66
C LEU A 225 9.19 7.88 0.56
N LYS A 226 9.58 9.15 0.77
CA LYS A 226 8.69 10.30 0.57
C LYS A 226 8.16 10.37 -0.86
N CYS A 227 9.04 10.24 -1.86
CA CYS A 227 8.62 10.25 -3.26
C CYS A 227 7.60 9.15 -3.58
N ILE A 228 7.77 7.99 -2.94
CA ILE A 228 6.84 6.87 -3.10
C ILE A 228 5.53 7.12 -2.36
N ASP A 229 5.58 7.71 -1.17
CA ASP A 229 4.36 8.07 -0.42
C ASP A 229 3.51 9.06 -1.20
N ASP A 230 4.14 10.10 -1.76
CA ASP A 230 3.48 11.09 -2.61
C ASP A 230 2.84 10.40 -3.84
N ALA A 231 3.58 9.54 -4.54
CA ALA A 231 3.08 8.79 -5.69
C ALA A 231 1.93 7.81 -5.32
N THR A 232 2.03 7.17 -4.14
CA THR A 232 0.99 6.25 -3.65
C THR A 232 -0.28 7.01 -3.29
N ARG A 233 -0.18 8.09 -2.54
CA ARG A 233 -1.33 8.93 -2.16
C ARG A 233 -2.07 9.42 -3.39
N GLU A 234 -1.32 9.84 -4.37
CA GLU A 234 -1.88 10.31 -5.61
C GLU A 234 -2.56 9.18 -6.40
N SER A 235 -1.93 7.99 -6.48
CA SER A 235 -2.48 6.83 -7.19
C SER A 235 -3.72 6.22 -6.52
N CYS A 236 -3.82 6.35 -5.19
CA CYS A 236 -4.97 5.89 -4.40
C CYS A 236 -6.07 6.97 -4.27
N SER A 237 -5.86 8.17 -4.83
CA SER A 237 -6.86 9.24 -4.80
C SER A 237 -7.95 8.99 -5.83
N GLU A 238 -9.21 9.07 -5.41
CA GLU A 238 -10.39 8.96 -6.28
C GLU A 238 -10.48 10.10 -7.30
N LYS A 239 -9.79 11.22 -7.04
CA LYS A 239 -9.87 12.45 -7.83
C LYS A 239 -8.98 12.48 -9.08
N HIS A 240 -8.07 11.52 -9.25
CA HIS A 240 -7.08 11.60 -10.33
C HIS A 240 -6.98 10.30 -11.13
N PHE A 241 -7.33 10.38 -12.38
CA PHE A 241 -7.49 9.25 -13.31
C PHE A 241 -6.22 8.84 -14.10
N LEU A 242 -5.12 9.61 -13.99
CA LEU A 242 -3.93 9.41 -14.83
C LEU A 242 -2.87 8.52 -14.17
N LYS A 243 -3.13 7.22 -14.09
CA LYS A 243 -2.21 6.26 -13.45
C LYS A 243 -0.89 6.01 -14.19
N TRP A 244 -0.83 6.23 -15.50
CA TRP A 244 0.36 5.98 -16.34
C TRP A 244 1.43 7.07 -16.26
N CYS A 245 1.06 8.34 -16.17
CA CYS A 245 2.01 9.44 -16.04
C CYS A 245 2.83 9.39 -14.74
N ARG A 246 2.35 8.69 -13.74
CA ARG A 246 2.92 8.61 -12.39
C ARG A 246 4.05 7.61 -12.26
N TYR A 247 3.99 6.51 -13.00
CA TYR A 247 5.11 5.57 -13.09
C TYR A 247 6.35 6.26 -13.64
N SER A 248 6.21 7.05 -14.70
CA SER A 248 7.29 7.85 -15.26
C SER A 248 7.79 8.91 -14.28
N ALA A 249 6.90 9.57 -13.56
CA ALA A 249 7.26 10.52 -12.50
C ALA A 249 8.01 9.84 -11.35
N LEU A 250 7.57 8.66 -10.90
CA LEU A 250 8.26 7.89 -9.87
C LEU A 250 9.68 7.48 -10.31
N LEU A 251 9.84 7.03 -11.56
CA LEU A 251 11.15 6.70 -12.10
C LEU A 251 12.07 7.92 -12.18
N LEU A 252 11.55 9.07 -12.58
CA LEU A 252 12.31 10.32 -12.66
C LEU A 252 12.75 10.78 -11.26
N LEU A 253 11.85 10.75 -10.27
CA LEU A 253 12.15 11.12 -8.88
C LEU A 253 13.21 10.20 -8.27
N THR A 254 13.10 8.89 -8.45
CA THR A 254 14.10 7.94 -7.95
C THR A 254 15.45 8.07 -8.68
N GLN A 255 15.46 8.45 -9.96
CA GLN A 255 16.69 8.78 -10.68
C GLN A 255 17.36 10.05 -10.15
N GLN A 256 16.55 11.06 -9.82
CA GLN A 256 17.04 12.33 -9.27
C GLN A 256 17.69 12.12 -7.90
N GLU A 257 17.07 11.33 -7.01
CA GLU A 257 17.68 10.99 -5.71
C GLU A 257 18.94 10.13 -5.86
N ARG A 258 18.98 9.21 -6.84
CA ARG A 258 20.18 8.45 -7.15
C ARG A 258 21.35 9.34 -7.60
N SER A 259 21.08 10.41 -8.36
CA SER A 259 22.12 11.36 -8.79
C SER A 259 22.73 12.14 -7.63
N ARG A 260 22.05 12.14 -6.46
CA ARG A 260 22.54 12.70 -5.20
C ARG A 260 23.43 11.73 -4.40
N GLY A 261 23.71 10.52 -4.94
CA GLY A 261 24.60 9.54 -4.31
C GLY A 261 23.92 8.65 -3.25
N GLU A 262 22.61 8.57 -3.24
CA GLU A 262 21.85 7.75 -2.29
C GLU A 262 21.79 6.27 -2.70
N GLU A 263 22.50 5.40 -1.98
CA GLU A 263 22.53 3.95 -2.24
C GLU A 263 21.13 3.31 -2.12
N SER A 264 20.35 3.74 -1.13
CA SER A 264 18.96 3.30 -0.91
C SER A 264 18.06 3.61 -2.11
N ALA A 265 18.26 4.77 -2.77
CA ALA A 265 17.54 5.13 -3.99
C ALA A 265 17.92 4.22 -5.16
N GLY A 266 19.20 3.82 -5.25
CA GLY A 266 19.69 2.86 -6.25
C GLY A 266 19.04 1.49 -6.12
N ASN A 267 18.91 0.97 -4.92
CA ASN A 267 18.27 -0.32 -4.63
C ASN A 267 16.77 -0.28 -4.95
N LEU A 268 16.08 0.79 -4.56
CA LEU A 268 14.68 0.96 -4.87
C LEU A 268 14.42 1.10 -6.37
N LEU A 269 15.21 1.90 -7.08
CA LEU A 269 15.10 2.05 -8.52
C LEU A 269 15.30 0.72 -9.25
N ARG A 270 16.25 -0.11 -8.79
CA ARG A 270 16.46 -1.46 -9.32
C ARG A 270 15.22 -2.33 -9.09
N ALA A 271 14.66 -2.35 -7.88
CA ALA A 271 13.47 -3.12 -7.54
C ALA A 271 12.24 -2.66 -8.35
N ILE A 272 12.06 -1.36 -8.57
CA ILE A 272 11.00 -0.81 -9.43
C ILE A 272 11.18 -1.26 -10.87
N LYS A 273 12.38 -1.11 -11.45
CA LYS A 273 12.67 -1.54 -12.82
C LYS A 273 12.44 -3.03 -13.04
N CYS A 274 12.82 -3.87 -12.07
CA CYS A 274 12.60 -5.32 -12.15
C CYS A 274 11.10 -5.70 -12.16
N ARG A 275 10.25 -4.97 -11.48
CA ARG A 275 8.83 -5.32 -11.35
C ARG A 275 7.91 -4.63 -12.36
N PHE A 276 8.27 -3.44 -12.80
CA PHE A 276 7.46 -2.65 -13.73
C PHE A 276 8.10 -2.50 -15.11
N GLY A 277 9.38 -2.84 -15.27
CA GLY A 277 10.09 -2.85 -16.55
C GLY A 277 10.15 -4.25 -17.15
N ASP A 278 10.61 -4.34 -18.40
CA ASP A 278 10.80 -5.61 -19.14
C ASP A 278 11.96 -6.47 -18.60
N CYS A 279 12.64 -6.05 -17.54
CA CYS A 279 13.71 -6.82 -16.92
C CYS A 279 13.15 -7.96 -16.08
N ARG A 280 13.33 -9.19 -16.51
CA ARG A 280 13.09 -10.39 -15.69
C ARG A 280 14.06 -10.39 -14.52
N CYS A 281 13.54 -10.26 -13.29
CA CYS A 281 14.32 -10.45 -12.10
C CYS A 281 14.69 -11.95 -11.97
N PRO A 282 15.96 -12.32 -11.80
CA PRO A 282 16.36 -13.74 -11.77
C PRO A 282 15.67 -14.58 -10.67
N GLU A 283 15.22 -13.93 -9.60
CA GLU A 283 14.58 -14.60 -8.45
C GLU A 283 13.12 -15.02 -8.65
N HIS A 284 12.51 -14.68 -9.80
CA HIS A 284 11.12 -15.05 -10.11
C HIS A 284 10.98 -16.02 -11.29
N SER A 285 12.09 -16.63 -11.73
CA SER A 285 12.09 -17.72 -12.73
C SER A 285 11.88 -19.09 -12.08
N THR A 286 10.92 -19.23 -11.17
CA THR A 286 10.36 -20.55 -10.89
C THR A 286 9.25 -20.78 -11.89
N PRO A 287 9.32 -21.85 -12.71
CA PRO A 287 8.27 -22.12 -13.69
C PRO A 287 6.96 -22.44 -12.97
N ILE A 288 5.89 -22.02 -13.61
CA ILE A 288 4.50 -22.31 -13.27
C ILE A 288 4.27 -23.81 -13.32
#